data_76f5cec45b5a7e22916662a267eb199e
#
_entry.id   76f5cec45b5a7e22916662a267eb199e
#
_cell.length_a   1.000
_cell.length_b   1.000
_cell.length_c   1.000
_cell.angle_alpha   90.00
_cell.angle_beta   90.00
_cell.angle_gamma   90.00
#
_symmetry.space_group_name_H-M   'P 1'
#
loop_
_entity.id
_entity.type
_entity.pdbx_description
1 polymer ?
#
loop_
_entity_poly.entity_id
_entity_poly.type
_entity_poly.pdbx_seq_one_letter_code
_entity_poly.pdbx_strand_id
1 'polypeptide(L)'
;MVISQGDIWWAALPEPVGSGPGFDRPVVIAQGDTFNRSQLATVVVIPLTSNTRLAAMPGNILLSASNTGLPRDSVANVTQIIAIDRSLLTEQIGRISPRYLELLWKGLDLLFDR
;
A
#
# COMPACT_ATOMS: atom_id res chain seq x y z
N MET A 1 -1.80 -1.15 18.52
CA MET A 1 -1.96 -1.29 17.08
C MET A 1 -1.04 -2.39 16.58
N VAL A 2 -1.61 -3.42 16.00
CA VAL A 2 -0.83 -4.52 15.42
C VAL A 2 -0.97 -4.44 13.91
N ILE A 3 0.15 -4.23 13.22
CA ILE A 3 0.19 -4.19 11.76
C ILE A 3 0.94 -5.42 11.25
N SER A 4 0.51 -5.94 10.12
CA SER A 4 1.13 -7.11 9.48
C SER A 4 1.34 -6.82 7.99
N GLN A 5 2.39 -7.40 7.45
CA GLN A 5 2.68 -7.29 6.02
C GLN A 5 1.48 -7.80 5.21
N GLY A 6 1.05 -7.03 4.22
CA GLY A 6 -0.11 -7.35 3.40
C GLY A 6 -1.43 -6.81 3.94
N ASP A 7 -1.46 -6.25 5.14
CA ASP A 7 -2.65 -5.55 5.63
C ASP A 7 -2.97 -4.34 4.77
N ILE A 8 -4.27 -4.04 4.66
CA ILE A 8 -4.76 -2.79 4.05
C ILE A 8 -5.30 -1.90 5.14
N TRP A 9 -4.78 -0.70 5.22
CA TRP A 9 -5.15 0.31 6.22
C TRP A 9 -5.52 1.62 5.56
N TRP A 10 -6.47 2.35 6.16
CA TRP A 10 -6.62 3.77 5.88
C TRP A 10 -5.46 4.51 6.53
N ALA A 11 -4.88 5.45 5.79
CA ALA A 11 -3.81 6.32 6.28
C ALA A 11 -4.19 7.78 6.07
N ALA A 12 -4.00 8.59 7.11
CA ALA A 12 -4.22 10.04 7.05
C ALA A 12 -2.91 10.69 6.60
N LEU A 13 -2.69 10.73 5.28
CA LEU A 13 -1.47 11.30 4.72
C LEU A 13 -1.54 12.83 4.70
N PRO A 14 -0.39 13.52 4.77
CA PRO A 14 -0.38 14.98 4.68
C PRO A 14 -0.80 15.44 3.28
N GLU A 15 -1.03 16.76 3.13
CA GLU A 15 -1.34 17.35 1.84
C GLU A 15 -0.28 16.95 0.81
N PRO A 16 -0.69 16.49 -0.39
CA PRO A 16 0.27 16.01 -1.38
C PRO A 16 1.13 17.13 -1.92
N VAL A 17 2.40 16.78 -2.21
CA VAL A 17 3.34 17.67 -2.90
C VAL A 17 3.48 17.16 -4.33
N GLY A 18 3.08 17.97 -5.30
CA GLY A 18 3.09 17.56 -6.71
C GLY A 18 2.22 16.34 -6.94
N SER A 19 2.81 15.31 -7.56
CA SER A 19 2.13 14.04 -7.88
C SER A 19 2.23 12.99 -6.77
N GLY A 20 2.78 13.36 -5.61
CA GLY A 20 2.92 12.42 -4.49
C GLY A 20 1.58 12.03 -3.88
N PRO A 21 1.54 10.93 -3.11
CA PRO A 21 0.34 10.53 -2.40
C PRO A 21 0.01 11.53 -1.29
N GLY A 22 -1.27 11.69 -1.00
CA GLY A 22 -1.70 12.58 0.07
C GLY A 22 -3.15 12.35 0.48
N PHE A 23 -3.59 13.09 1.49
CA PHE A 23 -4.92 13.02 2.08
C PHE A 23 -5.24 11.62 2.65
N ASP A 24 -6.48 11.36 3.00
CA ASP A 24 -6.90 10.03 3.44
C ASP A 24 -6.86 9.07 2.26
N ARG A 25 -6.12 7.97 2.44
CA ARG A 25 -5.91 7.02 1.35
C ARG A 25 -5.70 5.62 1.92
N PRO A 26 -6.24 4.58 1.25
CA PRO A 26 -5.88 3.22 1.64
C PRO A 26 -4.45 2.91 1.20
N VAL A 27 -3.77 2.14 2.03
CA VAL A 27 -2.38 1.71 1.76
C VAL A 27 -2.24 0.23 2.09
N VAL A 28 -1.32 -0.44 1.39
CA VAL A 28 -0.90 -1.81 1.74
C VAL A 28 0.39 -1.72 2.55
N ILE A 29 0.43 -2.45 3.65
CA ILE A 29 1.66 -2.58 4.44
C ILE A 29 2.63 -3.46 3.68
N ALA A 30 3.70 -2.86 3.15
CA ALA A 30 4.76 -3.57 2.43
C ALA A 30 5.86 -4.04 3.36
N GLN A 31 6.04 -3.36 4.49
CA GLN A 31 7.12 -3.63 5.43
C GLN A 31 7.00 -5.01 6.06
N GLY A 32 8.14 -5.71 6.14
CA GLY A 32 8.20 -7.05 6.74
C GLY A 32 7.86 -7.06 8.22
N ASP A 33 7.31 -8.19 8.69
CA ASP A 33 6.78 -8.30 10.05
C ASP A 33 7.86 -8.19 11.14
N THR A 34 9.11 -8.53 10.83
CA THR A 34 10.21 -8.32 11.78
C THR A 34 10.28 -6.84 12.19
N PHE A 35 10.18 -5.94 11.21
CA PHE A 35 10.18 -4.50 11.47
C PHE A 35 8.84 -4.02 12.02
N ASN A 36 7.74 -4.62 11.57
CA ASN A 36 6.41 -4.27 12.07
C ASN A 36 6.28 -4.55 13.57
N ARG A 37 6.91 -5.60 14.06
CA ARG A 37 6.92 -5.96 15.49
C ARG A 37 7.95 -5.21 16.31
N SER A 38 8.86 -4.49 15.66
CA SER A 38 9.88 -3.71 16.33
C SER A 38 9.29 -2.39 16.84
N GLN A 39 10.13 -1.58 17.51
CA GLN A 39 9.74 -0.26 17.96
C GLN A 39 9.97 0.83 16.92
N LEU A 40 10.25 0.45 15.67
CA LEU A 40 10.41 1.40 14.56
C LEU A 40 9.14 2.23 14.43
N ALA A 41 9.27 3.56 14.45
CA ALA A 41 8.13 4.48 14.41
C ALA A 41 7.50 4.60 13.02
N THR A 42 8.23 4.18 11.98
CA THR A 42 7.77 4.30 10.59
C THR A 42 7.39 2.95 10.03
N VAL A 43 6.59 2.99 8.97
CA VAL A 43 6.17 1.79 8.24
C VAL A 43 6.18 2.08 6.73
N VAL A 44 6.75 1.16 5.96
CA VAL A 44 6.78 1.27 4.49
C VAL A 44 5.47 0.76 3.94
N VAL A 45 4.80 1.60 3.15
CA VAL A 45 3.50 1.31 2.58
C VAL A 45 3.47 1.58 1.08
N ILE A 46 2.54 0.93 0.38
CA ILE A 46 2.24 1.20 -1.03
C ILE A 46 0.84 1.79 -1.08
N PRO A 47 0.69 3.05 -1.57
CA PRO A 47 -0.63 3.66 -1.69
C PRO A 47 -1.51 2.96 -2.72
N LEU A 48 -2.81 2.89 -2.42
CA LEU A 48 -3.83 2.42 -3.34
C LEU A 48 -4.57 3.63 -3.91
N THR A 49 -4.95 3.54 -5.18
CA THR A 49 -5.72 4.57 -5.86
C THR A 49 -6.93 3.97 -6.53
N SER A 50 -8.04 4.70 -6.56
CA SER A 50 -9.23 4.30 -7.33
C SER A 50 -9.11 4.62 -8.83
N ASN A 51 -8.05 5.28 -9.25
CA ASN A 51 -7.79 5.53 -10.66
C ASN A 51 -7.28 4.24 -11.33
N THR A 52 -8.20 3.43 -11.83
CA THR A 52 -7.87 2.12 -12.40
C THR A 52 -7.08 2.19 -13.70
N ARG A 53 -6.98 3.36 -14.33
CA ARG A 53 -6.09 3.55 -15.50
C ARG A 53 -4.64 3.30 -15.15
N LEU A 54 -4.26 3.52 -13.91
CA LEU A 54 -2.88 3.30 -13.46
C LEU A 54 -2.51 1.82 -13.41
N ALA A 55 -3.46 0.89 -13.57
CA ALA A 55 -3.14 -0.53 -13.71
C ALA A 55 -2.28 -0.82 -14.94
N ALA A 56 -2.30 0.05 -15.96
CA ALA A 56 -1.47 -0.10 -17.14
C ALA A 56 0.01 0.25 -16.91
N MET A 57 0.32 0.93 -15.81
CA MET A 57 1.71 1.27 -15.50
C MET A 57 2.49 0.03 -15.06
N PRO A 58 3.73 -0.16 -15.57
CA PRO A 58 4.52 -1.33 -15.20
C PRO A 58 4.67 -1.49 -13.69
N GLY A 59 4.48 -2.70 -13.21
CA GLY A 59 4.60 -3.05 -11.79
C GLY A 59 3.34 -2.78 -10.96
N ASN A 60 2.41 -1.97 -11.44
CA ASN A 60 1.16 -1.70 -10.73
C ASN A 60 0.21 -2.89 -10.84
N ILE A 61 -0.65 -3.05 -9.84
CA ILE A 61 -1.53 -4.20 -9.72
C ILE A 61 -2.95 -3.75 -9.43
N LEU A 62 -3.90 -4.25 -10.25
CA LEU A 62 -5.32 -4.05 -10.02
C LEU A 62 -5.80 -5.02 -8.93
N LEU A 63 -6.45 -4.46 -7.92
CA LEU A 63 -7.05 -5.20 -6.81
C LEU A 63 -8.56 -4.95 -6.84
N SER A 64 -9.34 -6.01 -7.01
CA SER A 64 -10.80 -5.88 -7.00
C SER A 64 -11.31 -5.52 -5.61
N ALA A 65 -12.45 -4.85 -5.55
CA ALA A 65 -13.09 -4.47 -4.29
C ALA A 65 -13.32 -5.69 -3.38
N SER A 66 -13.68 -6.84 -3.96
CA SER A 66 -13.91 -8.06 -3.20
C SER A 66 -12.64 -8.59 -2.53
N ASN A 67 -11.46 -8.25 -3.05
CA ASN A 67 -10.18 -8.71 -2.52
C ASN A 67 -9.58 -7.75 -1.49
N THR A 68 -10.09 -6.52 -1.41
CA THR A 68 -9.52 -5.50 -0.52
C THR A 68 -10.41 -5.14 0.65
N GLY A 69 -11.73 -5.31 0.51
CA GLY A 69 -12.71 -4.78 1.45
C GLY A 69 -13.02 -3.30 1.21
N LEU A 70 -12.45 -2.70 0.16
CA LEU A 70 -12.75 -1.33 -0.23
C LEU A 70 -14.04 -1.27 -1.06
N PRO A 71 -14.70 -0.11 -1.13
CA PRO A 71 -15.95 0.03 -1.90
C PRO A 71 -15.74 -0.02 -3.42
N ARG A 72 -14.51 0.16 -3.91
CA ARG A 72 -14.19 0.19 -5.34
C ARG A 72 -12.95 -0.61 -5.63
N ASP A 73 -12.79 -1.01 -6.91
CA ASP A 73 -11.52 -1.55 -7.39
C ASP A 73 -10.44 -0.49 -7.22
N SER A 74 -9.24 -0.94 -6.90
CA SER A 74 -8.11 -0.08 -6.61
C SER A 74 -6.86 -0.59 -7.29
N VAL A 75 -5.89 0.28 -7.49
CA VAL A 75 -4.58 -0.06 -8.04
C VAL A 75 -3.53 0.21 -6.98
N ALA A 76 -2.67 -0.78 -6.74
CA ALA A 76 -1.48 -0.59 -5.93
C ALA A 76 -0.44 0.14 -6.77
N ASN A 77 -0.11 1.37 -6.36
CA ASN A 77 0.78 2.24 -7.11
C ASN A 77 2.20 2.09 -6.59
N VAL A 78 2.93 1.11 -7.12
CA VAL A 78 4.23 0.70 -6.56
C VAL A 78 5.30 1.78 -6.65
N THR A 79 5.22 2.67 -7.65
CA THR A 79 6.20 3.76 -7.78
C THR A 79 6.08 4.82 -6.69
N GLN A 80 4.98 4.81 -5.95
CA GLN A 80 4.74 5.73 -4.84
C GLN A 80 4.98 5.09 -3.47
N ILE A 81 5.68 3.96 -3.44
CA ILE A 81 6.08 3.35 -2.17
C ILE A 81 6.77 4.38 -1.28
N ILE A 82 6.36 4.43 -0.01
CA ILE A 82 6.82 5.46 0.91
C ILE A 82 6.82 4.95 2.34
N ALA A 83 7.75 5.47 3.15
CA ALA A 83 7.72 5.28 4.59
C ALA A 83 6.91 6.39 5.22
N ILE A 84 5.97 6.02 6.09
CA ILE A 84 5.14 6.97 6.84
C ILE A 84 5.25 6.69 8.32
N ASP A 85 4.88 7.66 9.15
CA ASP A 85 4.77 7.42 10.58
C ASP A 85 3.58 6.48 10.86
N ARG A 86 3.77 5.52 11.78
CA ARG A 86 2.71 4.58 12.13
C ARG A 86 1.45 5.26 12.64
N SER A 87 1.60 6.41 13.29
CA SER A 87 0.45 7.16 13.82
C SER A 87 -0.51 7.64 12.74
N LEU A 88 -0.08 7.66 11.48
CA LEU A 88 -0.94 8.03 10.36
C LEU A 88 -1.91 6.93 9.97
N LEU A 89 -1.67 5.68 10.38
CA LEU A 89 -2.60 4.58 10.15
C LEU A 89 -3.81 4.72 11.07
N THR A 90 -5.00 4.73 10.51
CA THR A 90 -6.23 5.02 11.27
C THR A 90 -7.12 3.80 11.47
N GLU A 91 -7.30 2.97 10.44
CA GLU A 91 -8.22 1.84 10.50
C GLU A 91 -7.78 0.74 9.56
N GLN A 92 -7.75 -0.50 10.05
CA GLN A 92 -7.53 -1.66 9.20
C GLN A 92 -8.81 -1.98 8.43
N ILE A 93 -8.68 -2.15 7.10
CA ILE A 93 -9.78 -2.45 6.22
C ILE A 93 -9.84 -3.93 5.87
N GLY A 94 -8.69 -4.52 5.60
CA GLY A 94 -8.60 -5.91 5.16
C GLY A 94 -7.16 -6.34 4.99
N ARG A 95 -6.99 -7.34 4.13
CA ARG A 95 -5.66 -7.92 3.86
C ARG A 95 -5.66 -8.46 2.45
N ILE A 96 -4.58 -8.22 1.71
CA ILE A 96 -4.43 -8.82 0.38
C ILE A 96 -4.03 -10.29 0.52
N SER A 97 -4.40 -11.11 -0.48
CA SER A 97 -4.04 -12.52 -0.50
C SER A 97 -2.54 -12.69 -0.76
N PRO A 98 -1.97 -13.85 -0.37
CA PRO A 98 -0.56 -14.16 -0.69
C PRO A 98 -0.22 -14.03 -2.17
N ARG A 99 -1.17 -14.39 -3.05
CA ARG A 99 -0.98 -14.27 -4.50
C ARG A 99 -0.75 -12.82 -4.93
N TYR A 100 -1.57 -11.89 -4.42
CA TYR A 100 -1.40 -10.47 -4.74
C TYR A 100 -0.16 -9.89 -4.09
N LEU A 101 0.21 -10.38 -2.92
CA LEU A 101 1.45 -9.95 -2.28
C LEU A 101 2.67 -10.33 -3.14
N GLU A 102 2.67 -11.54 -3.72
CA GLU A 102 3.72 -11.97 -4.66
C GLU A 102 3.78 -11.04 -5.89
N LEU A 103 2.62 -10.65 -6.41
CA LEU A 103 2.58 -9.72 -7.55
C LEU A 103 3.15 -8.36 -7.17
N LEU A 104 2.90 -7.89 -5.93
CA LEU A 104 3.50 -6.64 -5.45
C LEU A 104 5.02 -6.74 -5.38
N TRP A 105 5.56 -7.88 -4.91
CA TRP A 105 7.02 -8.09 -4.89
C TRP A 105 7.61 -8.03 -6.27
N LYS A 106 6.96 -8.64 -7.26
CA LYS A 106 7.39 -8.57 -8.65
C LYS A 106 7.36 -7.13 -9.17
N GLY A 107 6.34 -6.39 -8.83
CA GLY A 107 6.25 -4.96 -9.18
C GLY A 107 7.37 -4.14 -8.57
N LEU A 108 7.70 -4.38 -7.32
CA LEU A 108 8.82 -3.70 -6.65
C LEU A 108 10.16 -4.11 -7.24
N ASP A 109 10.33 -5.39 -7.58
CA ASP A 109 11.55 -5.85 -8.25
C ASP A 109 11.74 -5.13 -9.58
N LEU A 110 10.67 -4.94 -10.34
CA LEU A 110 10.72 -4.16 -11.58
C LEU A 110 11.10 -2.71 -11.31
N LEU A 111 10.49 -2.09 -10.30
CA LEU A 111 10.78 -0.70 -9.92
C LEU A 111 12.25 -0.51 -9.56
N PHE A 112 12.83 -1.47 -8.86
CA PHE A 112 14.21 -1.39 -8.37
C PHE A 112 15.21 -2.06 -9.31
N ASP A 113 14.78 -2.51 -10.46
CA ASP A 113 15.61 -3.16 -11.48
C ASP A 113 16.33 -4.39 -10.94
N ARG A 114 15.57 -5.26 -10.32
CA ARG A 114 16.07 -6.46 -9.68
C ARG A 114 15.71 -7.72 -10.44
#